data_9bfddfc0ff3d97d9d21186b07277b5ba
#
_entry.id   9bfddfc0ff3d97d9d21186b07277b5ba
#
_cell.length_a   1.000
_cell.length_b   1.000
_cell.length_c   1.000
_cell.angle_alpha   90.00
_cell.angle_beta   90.00
_cell.angle_gamma   90.00
#
_symmetry.space_group_name_H-M   'P 1'
#
loop_
_entity.id
_entity.type
_entity.pdbx_description
1 polymer ?
#
loop_
_entity_poly.entity_id
_entity_poly.type
_entity_poly.pdbx_seq_one_letter_code
_entity_poly.pdbx_strand_id
1 'polypeptide(L)'
;MLFRNSLVFSVPLWIALKALKWHLLLNSYWKESSFSLALNSFLCGFSFGLITPGKVGELSRVLYLPFENRGDGIGLIILDRYCDLIALLFLAVFGVTHFAGFLYGFLVFLSGAIAASLFFLFPHLLELLCRQNKFASISNYMNHLRKIPPINSDVFFRVLVISFSCFVVSVATSFSLLLSFGDAPLSTALTVFPLTLLTNVLPITIGNLGVREGATIYLLGQYGLEKEVAFHVSILLFVLHSVIPALLGSIIQPFTRAGRKVKDSQLDRKATNI
;
A
#
# COMPACT_ATOMS: atom_id res chain seq x y z
N MET A 1 16.06 12.92 23.05
CA MET A 1 16.47 11.49 22.90
C MET A 1 15.31 10.57 22.55
N LEU A 2 14.12 10.72 23.13
CA LEU A 2 12.94 9.87 22.86
C LEU A 2 12.52 9.88 21.38
N PHE A 3 12.47 11.04 20.72
CA PHE A 3 12.07 11.17 19.32
C PHE A 3 13.02 10.46 18.33
N ARG A 4 14.32 10.45 18.61
CA ARG A 4 15.29 9.76 17.76
C ARG A 4 15.12 8.23 17.77
N ASN A 5 14.75 7.69 18.93
CA ASN A 5 14.50 6.25 19.07
C ASN A 5 13.18 5.84 18.38
N SER A 6 12.14 6.69 18.43
CA SER A 6 10.87 6.39 17.77
C SER A 6 11.01 6.26 16.25
N LEU A 7 11.89 7.05 15.61
CA LEU A 7 12.17 6.97 14.17
C LEU A 7 12.83 5.66 13.77
N VAL A 8 13.76 5.14 14.59
CA VAL A 8 14.45 3.88 14.29
C VAL A 8 13.49 2.69 14.31
N PHE A 9 12.51 2.69 15.21
CA PHE A 9 11.53 1.60 15.33
C PHE A 9 10.35 1.74 14.35
N SER A 10 10.05 2.93 13.86
CA SER A 10 8.90 3.17 12.99
C SER A 10 9.01 2.48 11.63
N VAL A 11 10.20 2.45 11.03
CA VAL A 11 10.42 1.83 9.71
C VAL A 11 10.27 0.31 9.75
N PRO A 12 10.96 -0.44 10.66
CA PRO A 12 10.72 -1.87 10.82
C PRO A 12 9.27 -2.22 11.14
N LEU A 13 8.62 -1.45 12.02
CA LEU A 13 7.20 -1.63 12.36
C LEU A 13 6.31 -1.45 11.13
N TRP A 14 6.54 -0.40 10.35
CA TRP A 14 5.78 -0.15 9.13
C TRP A 14 5.96 -1.28 8.10
N ILE A 15 7.20 -1.75 7.89
CA ILE A 15 7.49 -2.89 7.01
C ILE A 15 6.77 -4.15 7.51
N ALA A 16 6.84 -4.43 8.82
CA ALA A 16 6.20 -5.59 9.43
C ALA A 16 4.67 -5.55 9.26
N LEU A 17 4.03 -4.40 9.47
CA LEU A 17 2.60 -4.20 9.27
C LEU A 17 2.21 -4.40 7.80
N LYS A 18 2.98 -3.86 6.85
CA LYS A 18 2.74 -4.06 5.41
C LYS A 18 2.91 -5.53 5.00
N ALA A 19 3.92 -6.20 5.53
CA ALA A 19 4.13 -7.64 5.29
C ALA A 19 3.04 -8.50 5.93
N LEU A 20 2.59 -8.15 7.15
CA LEU A 20 1.48 -8.81 7.84
C LEU A 20 0.18 -8.68 7.05
N LYS A 21 -0.13 -7.47 6.58
CA LYS A 21 -1.29 -7.21 5.73
C LYS A 21 -1.26 -8.08 4.48
N TRP A 22 -0.12 -8.11 3.82
CA TRP A 22 0.09 -8.94 2.63
C TRP A 22 -0.02 -10.44 2.93
N HIS A 23 0.52 -10.89 4.06
CA HIS A 23 0.41 -12.27 4.51
C HIS A 23 -1.05 -12.69 4.77
N LEU A 24 -1.86 -11.83 5.39
CA LEU A 24 -3.30 -12.10 5.59
C LEU A 24 -4.04 -12.26 4.26
N LEU A 25 -3.74 -11.42 3.27
CA LEU A 25 -4.33 -11.53 1.94
C LEU A 25 -3.88 -12.83 1.24
N LEU A 26 -2.61 -13.17 1.31
CA LEU A 26 -2.10 -14.42 0.74
C LEU A 26 -2.71 -15.64 1.43
N ASN A 27 -2.80 -15.63 2.76
CA ASN A 27 -3.31 -16.75 3.54
C ASN A 27 -4.83 -16.97 3.34
N SER A 28 -5.57 -15.94 2.98
CA SER A 28 -6.99 -16.07 2.62
C SER A 28 -7.20 -16.84 1.33
N TYR A 29 -6.22 -16.79 0.41
CA TYR A 29 -6.23 -17.48 -0.87
C TYR A 29 -5.45 -18.80 -0.81
N TRP A 30 -4.28 -18.77 -0.18
CA TRP A 30 -3.35 -19.89 -0.10
C TRP A 30 -2.91 -20.11 1.35
N LYS A 31 -3.52 -21.10 2.00
CA LYS A 31 -3.36 -21.39 3.42
C LYS A 31 -1.94 -21.79 3.84
N GLU A 32 -1.10 -22.23 2.88
CA GLU A 32 0.31 -22.58 3.13
C GLU A 32 1.27 -21.39 3.03
N SER A 33 0.75 -20.16 2.92
CA SER A 33 1.60 -18.97 2.84
C SER A 33 2.36 -18.74 4.14
N SER A 34 3.68 -18.59 4.06
CA SER A 34 4.51 -18.21 5.21
C SER A 34 4.68 -16.68 5.28
N PHE A 35 4.84 -16.16 6.50
CA PHE A 35 5.12 -14.74 6.69
C PHE A 35 6.43 -14.31 5.99
N SER A 36 7.46 -15.16 6.00
CA SER A 36 8.73 -14.90 5.31
C SER A 36 8.53 -14.74 3.80
N LEU A 37 7.69 -15.59 3.18
CA LEU A 37 7.37 -15.46 1.76
C LEU A 37 6.61 -14.14 1.47
N ALA A 38 5.67 -13.79 2.32
CA ALA A 38 4.93 -12.53 2.21
C ALA A 38 5.87 -11.32 2.33
N LEU A 39 6.77 -11.31 3.32
CA LEU A 39 7.75 -10.25 3.52
C LEU A 39 8.68 -10.12 2.31
N ASN A 40 9.25 -11.23 1.83
CA ASN A 40 10.18 -11.22 0.71
C ASN A 40 9.51 -10.77 -0.59
N SER A 41 8.31 -11.28 -0.91
CA SER A 41 7.56 -10.87 -2.09
C SER A 41 7.14 -9.39 -2.01
N PHE A 42 6.74 -8.91 -0.83
CA PHE A 42 6.42 -7.50 -0.60
C PHE A 42 7.64 -6.61 -0.86
N LEU A 43 8.79 -6.89 -0.23
CA LEU A 43 10.00 -6.08 -0.37
C LEU A 43 10.54 -6.08 -1.80
N CYS A 44 10.58 -7.24 -2.47
CA CYS A 44 11.00 -7.34 -3.87
C CYS A 44 10.07 -6.52 -4.79
N GLY A 45 8.75 -6.66 -4.63
CA GLY A 45 7.80 -5.88 -5.42
C GLY A 45 7.89 -4.38 -5.14
N PHE A 46 8.13 -4.00 -3.89
CA PHE A 46 8.30 -2.61 -3.49
C PHE A 46 9.53 -1.96 -4.15
N SER A 47 10.65 -2.70 -4.29
CA SER A 47 11.85 -2.23 -4.98
C SER A 47 11.57 -1.89 -6.44
N PHE A 48 10.87 -2.76 -7.17
CA PHE A 48 10.45 -2.47 -8.54
C PHE A 48 9.42 -1.34 -8.62
N GLY A 49 8.54 -1.25 -7.63
CA GLY A 49 7.55 -0.18 -7.55
C GLY A 49 8.17 1.21 -7.43
N LEU A 50 9.30 1.33 -6.72
CA LEU A 50 9.97 2.62 -6.54
C LEU A 50 10.53 3.20 -7.85
N ILE A 51 11.06 2.35 -8.73
CA ILE A 51 11.71 2.77 -9.99
C ILE A 51 10.74 2.85 -11.17
N THR A 52 9.51 2.37 -11.02
CA THR A 52 8.50 2.39 -12.08
C THR A 52 7.48 3.51 -11.89
N PRO A 53 7.08 4.21 -12.97
CA PRO A 53 6.03 5.21 -12.87
C PRO A 53 4.72 4.56 -12.38
N GLY A 54 3.98 5.27 -11.54
CA GLY A 54 2.72 4.77 -10.98
C GLY A 54 2.84 3.52 -10.12
N LYS A 55 4.06 3.15 -9.71
CA LYS A 55 4.33 1.96 -8.88
C LYS A 55 3.86 0.63 -9.51
N VAL A 56 3.73 0.59 -10.84
CA VAL A 56 3.31 -0.63 -11.57
C VAL A 56 4.25 -1.81 -11.28
N GLY A 57 5.53 -1.53 -11.01
CA GLY A 57 6.51 -2.54 -10.62
C GLY A 57 6.15 -3.33 -9.37
N GLU A 58 5.25 -2.84 -8.52
CA GLU A 58 4.75 -3.62 -7.37
C GLU A 58 3.99 -4.89 -7.78
N LEU A 59 3.44 -4.94 -8.99
CA LEU A 59 2.83 -6.16 -9.53
C LEU A 59 3.84 -7.32 -9.64
N SER A 60 5.14 -7.01 -9.67
CA SER A 60 6.19 -8.03 -9.66
C SER A 60 6.19 -8.91 -8.40
N ARG A 61 5.47 -8.53 -7.33
CA ARG A 61 5.26 -9.38 -6.15
C ARG A 61 4.76 -10.78 -6.55
N VAL A 62 3.91 -10.87 -7.57
CA VAL A 62 3.33 -12.14 -8.06
C VAL A 62 4.41 -13.07 -8.61
N LEU A 63 5.51 -12.53 -9.15
CA LEU A 63 6.63 -13.35 -9.67
C LEU A 63 7.38 -14.12 -8.58
N TYR A 64 7.22 -13.72 -7.33
CA TYR A 64 7.86 -14.33 -6.16
C TYR A 64 6.92 -15.29 -5.41
N LEU A 65 5.71 -15.49 -5.93
CA LEU A 65 4.71 -16.39 -5.37
C LEU A 65 4.58 -17.65 -6.22
N PRO A 66 4.32 -18.81 -5.62
CA PRO A 66 4.15 -20.09 -6.34
C PRO A 66 2.72 -20.22 -6.90
N PHE A 67 2.18 -19.20 -7.52
CA PHE A 67 0.87 -19.27 -8.15
C PHE A 67 0.96 -19.87 -9.55
N GLU A 68 0.12 -20.86 -9.82
CA GLU A 68 -0.11 -21.38 -11.17
C GLU A 68 -0.78 -20.31 -12.04
N ASN A 69 -1.70 -19.55 -11.47
CA ASN A 69 -2.39 -18.46 -12.15
C ASN A 69 -1.96 -17.10 -11.56
N ARG A 70 -1.15 -16.36 -12.31
CA ARG A 70 -0.64 -15.03 -11.91
C ARG A 70 -1.76 -13.98 -11.78
N GLY A 71 -2.90 -14.18 -12.45
CA GLY A 71 -4.04 -13.28 -12.37
C GLY A 71 -4.60 -13.15 -10.95
N ASP A 72 -4.62 -14.25 -10.21
CA ASP A 72 -5.15 -14.27 -8.84
C ASP A 72 -4.28 -13.42 -7.90
N GLY A 73 -2.96 -13.50 -8.06
CA GLY A 73 -2.02 -12.66 -7.30
C GLY A 73 -2.18 -11.16 -7.60
N ILE A 74 -2.44 -10.78 -8.85
CA ILE A 74 -2.72 -9.39 -9.24
C ILE A 74 -3.99 -8.91 -8.55
N GLY A 75 -5.05 -9.72 -8.51
CA GLY A 75 -6.30 -9.38 -7.80
C GLY A 75 -6.07 -9.06 -6.32
N LEU A 76 -5.23 -9.85 -5.64
CA LEU A 76 -4.86 -9.59 -4.24
C LEU A 76 -4.08 -8.28 -4.06
N ILE A 77 -3.20 -7.91 -5.03
CA ILE A 77 -2.48 -6.62 -4.98
C ILE A 77 -3.45 -5.45 -5.18
N ILE A 78 -4.40 -5.57 -6.10
CA ILE A 78 -5.43 -4.55 -6.30
C ILE A 78 -6.24 -4.35 -5.01
N LEU A 79 -6.63 -5.43 -4.35
CA LEU A 79 -7.34 -5.35 -3.07
C LEU A 79 -6.48 -4.74 -1.96
N ASP A 80 -5.19 -5.08 -1.90
CA ASP A 80 -4.22 -4.45 -0.99
C ASP A 80 -4.22 -2.93 -1.14
N ARG A 81 -4.19 -2.44 -2.39
CA ARG A 81 -4.25 -1.01 -2.70
C ARG A 81 -5.60 -0.36 -2.42
N TYR A 82 -6.66 -1.10 -2.68
CA TYR A 82 -8.01 -0.64 -2.40
C TYR A 82 -8.25 -0.37 -0.91
N CYS A 83 -7.82 -1.29 -0.04
CA CYS A 83 -7.87 -1.09 1.40
C CYS A 83 -6.99 0.08 1.86
N ASP A 84 -5.81 0.26 1.25
CA ASP A 84 -4.96 1.42 1.51
C ASP A 84 -5.67 2.74 1.13
N LEU A 85 -6.33 2.79 -0.03
CA LEU A 85 -7.06 3.97 -0.48
C LEU A 85 -8.20 4.33 0.48
N ILE A 86 -9.02 3.34 0.89
CA ILE A 86 -10.10 3.56 1.84
C ILE A 86 -9.57 4.12 3.17
N ALA A 87 -8.55 3.49 3.75
CA ALA A 87 -7.96 3.93 5.01
C ALA A 87 -7.41 5.36 4.91
N LEU A 88 -6.79 5.69 3.79
CA LEU A 88 -6.22 7.01 3.55
C LEU A 88 -7.29 8.08 3.33
N LEU A 89 -8.40 7.76 2.64
CA LEU A 89 -9.53 8.68 2.50
C LEU A 89 -10.11 9.06 3.86
N PHE A 90 -10.32 8.09 4.77
CA PHE A 90 -10.80 8.39 6.11
C PHE A 90 -9.84 9.27 6.92
N LEU A 91 -8.53 9.04 6.82
CA LEU A 91 -7.54 9.89 7.48
C LEU A 91 -7.47 11.29 6.87
N ALA A 92 -7.64 11.42 5.56
CA ALA A 92 -7.59 12.70 4.87
C ALA A 92 -8.78 13.62 5.19
N VAL A 93 -9.88 13.08 5.75
CA VAL A 93 -11.04 13.89 6.19
C VAL A 93 -10.61 15.05 7.08
N PHE A 94 -9.73 14.78 8.04
CA PHE A 94 -9.24 15.82 8.97
C PHE A 94 -8.55 16.96 8.25
N GLY A 95 -7.63 16.62 7.32
CA GLY A 95 -6.91 17.62 6.54
C GLY A 95 -7.82 18.39 5.59
N VAL A 96 -8.70 17.71 4.87
CA VAL A 96 -9.62 18.37 3.94
C VAL A 96 -10.60 19.27 4.69
N THR A 97 -11.14 18.83 5.83
CA THR A 97 -12.02 19.64 6.65
C THR A 97 -11.32 20.91 7.13
N HIS A 98 -10.06 20.80 7.52
CA HIS A 98 -9.27 21.93 8.01
C HIS A 98 -8.96 22.97 6.91
N PHE A 99 -8.51 22.52 5.72
CA PHE A 99 -8.07 23.43 4.64
C PHE A 99 -9.18 23.88 3.70
N ALA A 100 -10.17 23.03 3.44
CA ALA A 100 -11.22 23.29 2.45
C ALA A 100 -12.62 23.46 3.07
N GLY A 101 -12.78 23.17 4.36
CA GLY A 101 -14.03 23.32 5.09
C GLY A 101 -14.84 22.02 5.21
N PHE A 102 -15.86 22.08 6.06
CA PHE A 102 -16.66 20.91 6.47
C PHE A 102 -17.31 20.19 5.30
N LEU A 103 -17.87 20.92 4.32
CA LEU A 103 -18.55 20.30 3.17
C LEU A 103 -17.63 19.38 2.38
N TYR A 104 -16.40 19.83 2.08
CA TYR A 104 -15.43 19.01 1.33
C TYR A 104 -14.93 17.83 2.16
N GLY A 105 -14.71 18.02 3.47
CA GLY A 105 -14.39 16.91 4.38
C GLY A 105 -15.49 15.86 4.40
N PHE A 106 -16.75 16.25 4.46
CA PHE A 106 -17.90 15.36 4.39
C PHE A 106 -17.97 14.60 3.05
N LEU A 107 -17.70 15.27 1.92
CA LEU A 107 -17.65 14.61 0.61
C LEU A 107 -16.53 13.56 0.54
N VAL A 108 -15.37 13.84 1.11
CA VAL A 108 -14.27 12.86 1.19
C VAL A 108 -14.65 11.69 2.09
N PHE A 109 -15.27 11.94 3.24
CA PHE A 109 -15.79 10.88 4.11
C PHE A 109 -16.81 10.00 3.37
N LEU A 110 -17.76 10.64 2.67
CA LEU A 110 -18.77 9.92 1.90
C LEU A 110 -18.14 9.08 0.78
N SER A 111 -17.12 9.59 0.09
CA SER A 111 -16.39 8.83 -0.94
C SER A 111 -15.69 7.59 -0.36
N GLY A 112 -15.09 7.70 0.82
CA GLY A 112 -14.49 6.58 1.54
C GLY A 112 -15.52 5.55 1.98
N ALA A 113 -16.68 5.99 2.46
CA ALA A 113 -17.79 5.11 2.85
C ALA A 113 -18.40 4.40 1.63
N ILE A 114 -18.59 5.11 0.51
CA ILE A 114 -19.04 4.51 -0.76
C ILE A 114 -18.00 3.48 -1.24
N ALA A 115 -16.72 3.81 -1.25
CA ALA A 115 -15.68 2.86 -1.61
C ALA A 115 -15.73 1.61 -0.73
N ALA A 116 -15.81 1.75 0.59
CA ALA A 116 -15.94 0.61 1.49
C ALA A 116 -17.18 -0.25 1.19
N SER A 117 -18.32 0.39 0.91
CA SER A 117 -19.59 -0.29 0.59
C SER A 117 -19.54 -1.02 -0.76
N LEU A 118 -18.86 -0.45 -1.75
CA LEU A 118 -18.69 -1.08 -3.07
C LEU A 118 -18.00 -2.44 -2.99
N PHE A 119 -17.12 -2.65 -2.02
CA PHE A 119 -16.49 -3.97 -1.81
C PHE A 119 -17.55 -5.06 -1.54
N PHE A 120 -18.55 -4.77 -0.71
CA PHE A 120 -19.61 -5.71 -0.37
C PHE A 120 -20.65 -5.86 -1.50
N LEU A 121 -20.86 -4.80 -2.27
CA LEU A 121 -21.79 -4.80 -3.41
C LEU A 121 -21.17 -5.41 -4.68
N PHE A 122 -19.84 -5.44 -4.79
CA PHE A 122 -19.14 -5.88 -6.00
C PHE A 122 -19.52 -7.30 -6.47
N PRO A 123 -19.61 -8.34 -5.62
CA PRO A 123 -20.06 -9.66 -6.05
C PRO A 123 -21.48 -9.65 -6.64
N HIS A 124 -22.41 -8.91 -6.00
CA HIS A 124 -23.79 -8.78 -6.48
C HIS A 124 -23.90 -8.00 -7.78
N LEU A 125 -23.08 -6.93 -7.93
CA LEU A 125 -22.99 -6.17 -9.18
C LEU A 125 -22.43 -7.03 -10.32
N LEU A 126 -21.42 -7.85 -10.03
CA LEU A 126 -20.87 -8.81 -11.00
C LEU A 126 -21.92 -9.82 -11.46
N GLU A 127 -22.72 -10.38 -10.55
CA GLU A 127 -23.81 -11.28 -10.90
C GLU A 127 -24.86 -10.61 -11.77
N LEU A 128 -25.24 -9.37 -11.43
CA LEU A 128 -26.22 -8.60 -12.19
C LEU A 128 -25.74 -8.28 -13.62
N LEU A 129 -24.48 -7.87 -13.77
CA LEU A 129 -23.86 -7.59 -15.05
C LEU A 129 -23.69 -8.85 -15.93
N CYS A 130 -23.33 -9.98 -15.32
CA CYS A 130 -23.22 -11.25 -16.02
C CYS A 130 -24.57 -11.79 -16.50
N ARG A 131 -25.66 -11.47 -15.79
CA ARG A 131 -27.02 -11.91 -16.17
C ARG A 131 -27.52 -11.21 -17.46
N GLN A 132 -26.96 -10.04 -17.78
CA GLN A 132 -27.41 -9.24 -18.95
C GLN A 132 -26.73 -9.62 -20.28
N ASN A 133 -25.98 -10.69 -20.40
CA ASN A 133 -25.45 -11.32 -21.65
C ASN A 133 -24.93 -10.40 -22.78
N LYS A 134 -24.78 -9.08 -22.54
CA LYS A 134 -24.45 -8.10 -23.58
C LYS A 134 -22.95 -7.93 -23.85
N PHE A 135 -22.07 -8.57 -23.09
CA PHE A 135 -20.62 -8.37 -23.19
C PHE A 135 -19.83 -9.68 -23.15
N ALA A 136 -19.94 -10.49 -24.23
CA ALA A 136 -19.21 -11.74 -24.35
C ALA A 136 -17.67 -11.60 -24.20
N SER A 137 -17.09 -10.49 -24.65
CA SER A 137 -15.65 -10.21 -24.49
C SER A 137 -15.24 -9.94 -23.04
N ILE A 138 -16.15 -9.40 -22.22
CA ILE A 138 -15.91 -9.11 -20.82
C ILE A 138 -16.11 -10.38 -19.97
N SER A 139 -16.89 -11.35 -20.44
CA SER A 139 -17.20 -12.57 -19.71
C SER A 139 -15.93 -13.39 -19.36
N ASN A 140 -14.93 -13.42 -20.23
CA ASN A 140 -13.66 -14.09 -19.95
C ASN A 140 -12.85 -13.38 -18.85
N TYR A 141 -12.81 -12.06 -18.86
CA TYR A 141 -12.18 -11.27 -17.79
C TYR A 141 -12.94 -11.41 -16.47
N MET A 142 -14.27 -11.43 -16.53
CA MET A 142 -15.15 -11.58 -15.37
C MET A 142 -15.05 -13.00 -14.78
N ASN A 143 -14.84 -14.04 -15.59
CA ASN A 143 -14.59 -15.40 -15.12
C ASN A 143 -13.26 -15.53 -14.36
N HIS A 144 -12.25 -14.73 -14.72
CA HIS A 144 -11.02 -14.61 -13.93
C HIS A 144 -11.24 -13.87 -12.61
N LEU A 145 -12.04 -12.80 -12.60
CA LEU A 145 -12.41 -12.09 -11.37
C LEU A 145 -13.29 -12.92 -10.43
N ARG A 146 -14.15 -13.80 -10.98
CA ARG A 146 -14.93 -14.77 -10.20
C ARG A 146 -14.08 -15.85 -9.52
N LYS A 147 -12.90 -16.14 -10.06
CA LYS A 147 -11.95 -17.08 -9.46
C LYS A 147 -11.19 -16.49 -8.27
N ILE A 148 -11.20 -15.15 -8.11
CA ILE A 148 -10.74 -14.53 -6.85
C ILE A 148 -11.75 -15.01 -5.80
N PRO A 149 -11.34 -15.83 -4.81
CA PRO A 149 -12.27 -16.32 -3.82
C PRO A 149 -12.92 -15.12 -3.14
N PRO A 150 -14.22 -15.20 -2.82
CA PRO A 150 -14.89 -14.15 -2.07
C PRO A 150 -14.12 -13.98 -0.76
N ILE A 151 -13.40 -12.87 -0.66
CA ILE A 151 -12.63 -12.58 0.55
C ILE A 151 -13.65 -12.37 1.64
N ASN A 152 -13.55 -13.18 2.69
CA ASN A 152 -14.44 -13.13 3.83
C ASN A 152 -14.41 -11.71 4.41
N SER A 153 -15.58 -11.16 4.76
CA SER A 153 -15.73 -9.84 5.36
C SER A 153 -14.78 -9.61 6.55
N ASP A 154 -14.51 -10.68 7.32
CA ASP A 154 -13.57 -10.66 8.43
C ASP A 154 -12.11 -10.37 7.97
N VAL A 155 -11.66 -11.01 6.89
CA VAL A 155 -10.33 -10.76 6.31
C VAL A 155 -10.24 -9.34 5.78
N PHE A 156 -11.27 -8.86 5.06
CA PHE A 156 -11.32 -7.49 4.56
C PHE A 156 -11.19 -6.47 5.70
N PHE A 157 -11.96 -6.66 6.78
CA PHE A 157 -11.94 -5.76 7.93
C PHE A 157 -10.57 -5.76 8.62
N ARG A 158 -9.95 -6.93 8.84
CA ARG A 158 -8.59 -7.04 9.40
C ARG A 158 -7.56 -6.34 8.54
N VAL A 159 -7.61 -6.52 7.22
CA VAL A 159 -6.72 -5.87 6.26
C VAL A 159 -6.90 -4.36 6.28
N LEU A 160 -8.15 -3.87 6.38
CA LEU A 160 -8.46 -2.44 6.49
C LEU A 160 -7.91 -1.83 7.79
N VAL A 161 -8.07 -2.51 8.93
CA VAL A 161 -7.52 -2.07 10.22
C VAL A 161 -5.99 -1.99 10.16
N ILE A 162 -5.32 -2.97 9.56
CA ILE A 162 -3.86 -2.93 9.41
C ILE A 162 -3.45 -1.81 8.43
N SER A 163 -4.19 -1.58 7.35
CA SER A 163 -3.94 -0.44 6.45
C SER A 163 -4.02 0.89 7.21
N PHE A 164 -5.05 1.06 8.02
CA PHE A 164 -5.19 2.24 8.88
C PHE A 164 -4.00 2.38 9.84
N SER A 165 -3.61 1.30 10.51
CA SER A 165 -2.45 1.27 11.42
C SER A 165 -1.13 1.65 10.69
N CYS A 166 -0.93 1.19 9.45
CA CYS A 166 0.23 1.58 8.65
C CYS A 166 0.29 3.09 8.41
N PHE A 167 -0.84 3.73 8.12
CA PHE A 167 -0.88 5.18 7.91
C PHE A 167 -0.75 5.95 9.22
N VAL A 168 -1.30 5.46 10.32
CA VAL A 168 -1.08 6.05 11.65
C VAL A 168 0.41 6.03 11.99
N VAL A 169 1.10 4.91 11.77
CA VAL A 169 2.57 4.84 11.95
C VAL A 169 3.29 5.84 11.04
N SER A 170 2.86 5.99 9.78
CA SER A 170 3.44 6.96 8.85
C SER A 170 3.25 8.40 9.32
N VAL A 171 2.06 8.76 9.81
CA VAL A 171 1.76 10.10 10.36
C VAL A 171 2.56 10.34 11.64
N ALA A 172 2.67 9.34 12.52
CA ALA A 172 3.48 9.43 13.74
C ALA A 172 4.97 9.62 13.43
N THR A 173 5.49 8.92 12.43
CA THR A 173 6.87 9.12 11.94
C THR A 173 7.06 10.53 11.40
N SER A 174 6.11 11.01 10.61
CA SER A 174 6.12 12.37 10.05
C SER A 174 6.09 13.43 11.14
N PHE A 175 5.28 13.23 12.17
CA PHE A 175 5.22 14.12 13.33
C PHE A 175 6.55 14.13 14.11
N SER A 176 7.12 12.95 14.37
CA SER A 176 8.41 12.84 15.06
C SER A 176 9.54 13.53 14.28
N LEU A 177 9.52 13.43 12.95
CA LEU A 177 10.47 14.18 12.10
C LEU A 177 10.24 15.69 12.18
N LEU A 178 8.99 16.13 12.11
CA LEU A 178 8.65 17.55 12.19
C LEU A 178 9.14 18.16 13.50
N LEU A 179 8.93 17.46 14.63
CA LEU A 179 9.42 17.88 15.96
C LEU A 179 10.95 17.92 16.07
N SER A 180 11.68 17.28 15.16
CA SER A 180 13.16 17.36 15.13
C SER A 180 13.66 18.68 14.54
N PHE A 181 12.81 19.42 13.82
CA PHE A 181 13.13 20.71 13.22
C PHE A 181 12.54 21.91 13.99
N GLY A 182 11.61 21.67 14.90
CA GLY A 182 10.97 22.70 15.69
C GLY A 182 9.68 22.22 16.34
N ASP A 183 9.09 23.05 17.18
CA ASP A 183 7.83 22.75 17.82
C ASP A 183 6.68 22.87 16.81
N ALA A 184 5.86 21.84 16.75
CA ALA A 184 4.66 21.82 15.92
C ALA A 184 3.51 21.14 16.68
N PRO A 185 2.28 21.65 16.59
CA PRO A 185 1.14 20.99 17.21
C PRO A 185 0.81 19.68 16.48
N LEU A 186 0.26 18.71 17.20
CA LEU A 186 -0.15 17.42 16.62
C LEU A 186 -1.18 17.61 15.50
N SER A 187 -2.00 18.66 15.56
CA SER A 187 -2.96 19.00 14.52
C SER A 187 -2.30 19.18 13.15
N THR A 188 -1.09 19.79 13.09
CA THR A 188 -0.33 19.93 11.84
C THR A 188 -0.04 18.57 11.21
N ALA A 189 0.38 17.59 12.02
CA ALA A 189 0.65 16.25 11.50
C ALA A 189 -0.62 15.54 11.00
N LEU A 190 -1.72 15.64 11.74
CA LEU A 190 -2.98 14.97 11.41
C LEU A 190 -3.69 15.60 10.19
N THR A 191 -3.45 16.87 9.90
CA THR A 191 -4.06 17.54 8.76
C THR A 191 -3.19 17.49 7.51
N VAL A 192 -1.87 17.67 7.63
CA VAL A 192 -0.96 17.77 6.48
C VAL A 192 -0.58 16.39 5.92
N PHE A 193 -0.09 15.48 6.78
CA PHE A 193 0.51 14.25 6.27
C PHE A 193 -0.47 13.28 5.61
N PRO A 194 -1.74 13.10 6.04
CA PRO A 194 -2.69 12.31 5.27
C PRO A 194 -2.93 12.87 3.86
N LEU A 195 -2.95 14.20 3.69
CA LEU A 195 -3.09 14.83 2.38
C LEU A 195 -1.86 14.62 1.50
N THR A 196 -0.66 14.74 2.07
CA THR A 196 0.58 14.46 1.32
C THR A 196 0.69 12.98 0.94
N LEU A 197 0.18 12.06 1.77
CA LEU A 197 0.13 10.63 1.45
C LEU A 197 -0.87 10.32 0.33
N LEU A 198 -1.97 11.10 0.17
CA LEU A 198 -2.89 10.98 -0.96
C LEU A 198 -2.19 11.23 -2.30
N THR A 199 -1.18 12.09 -2.35
CA THR A 199 -0.43 12.32 -3.59
C THR A 199 0.25 11.05 -4.10
N ASN A 200 0.55 10.08 -3.21
CA ASN A 200 1.14 8.79 -3.58
C ASN A 200 0.18 7.87 -4.37
N VAL A 201 -1.11 8.16 -4.37
CA VAL A 201 -2.13 7.45 -5.17
C VAL A 201 -2.09 7.91 -6.63
N LEU A 202 -1.65 9.15 -6.88
CA LEU A 202 -1.57 9.71 -8.23
C LEU A 202 -0.30 9.22 -8.94
N PRO A 203 -0.42 8.48 -10.05
CA PRO A 203 0.74 7.91 -10.77
C PRO A 203 1.40 8.94 -11.69
N ILE A 204 1.77 10.13 -11.17
CA ILE A 204 2.25 11.26 -11.99
C ILE A 204 3.75 11.15 -12.27
N THR A 205 4.54 10.82 -11.24
CA THR A 205 6.02 10.80 -11.33
C THR A 205 6.62 9.52 -10.79
N ILE A 206 7.89 9.25 -11.12
CA ILE A 206 8.64 8.12 -10.58
C ILE A 206 8.87 8.36 -9.08
N GLY A 207 8.48 7.38 -8.24
CA GLY A 207 8.58 7.50 -6.78
C GLY A 207 7.76 8.64 -6.17
N ASN A 208 6.90 9.28 -6.95
CA ASN A 208 6.11 10.45 -6.58
C ASN A 208 6.95 11.68 -6.17
N LEU A 209 8.20 11.74 -6.67
CA LEU A 209 9.10 12.86 -6.43
C LEU A 209 8.58 14.14 -7.10
N GLY A 210 8.74 15.26 -6.43
CA GLY A 210 8.27 16.58 -6.84
C GLY A 210 6.84 16.87 -6.39
N VAL A 211 5.90 15.99 -6.65
CA VAL A 211 4.46 16.18 -6.29
C VAL A 211 4.26 16.16 -4.78
N ARG A 212 4.82 15.16 -4.11
CA ARG A 212 4.73 15.05 -2.65
C ARG A 212 5.48 16.18 -1.95
N GLU A 213 6.71 16.51 -2.41
CA GLU A 213 7.51 17.61 -1.86
C GLU A 213 6.76 18.93 -2.01
N GLY A 214 6.24 19.22 -3.19
CA GLY A 214 5.44 20.41 -3.45
C GLY A 214 4.20 20.52 -2.56
N ALA A 215 3.47 19.41 -2.41
CA ALA A 215 2.31 19.35 -1.52
C ALA A 215 2.70 19.57 -0.05
N THR A 216 3.81 18.95 0.40
CA THR A 216 4.29 19.11 1.78
C THR A 216 4.71 20.57 2.05
N ILE A 217 5.47 21.18 1.13
CA ILE A 217 5.89 22.59 1.24
C ILE A 217 4.67 23.52 1.29
N TYR A 218 3.70 23.32 0.40
CA TYR A 218 2.50 24.13 0.36
C TYR A 218 1.69 24.02 1.66
N LEU A 219 1.40 22.78 2.10
CA LEU A 219 0.55 22.55 3.27
C LEU A 219 1.22 22.95 4.58
N LEU A 220 2.51 22.64 4.78
CA LEU A 220 3.25 23.07 5.99
C LEU A 220 3.47 24.60 5.99
N GLY A 221 3.60 25.22 4.82
CA GLY A 221 3.67 26.65 4.68
C GLY A 221 2.43 27.39 5.23
N GLN A 222 1.23 26.76 5.17
CA GLN A 222 0.00 27.32 5.77
C GLN A 222 0.09 27.39 7.31
N TYR A 223 0.97 26.59 7.93
CA TYR A 223 1.27 26.65 9.37
C TYR A 223 2.47 27.54 9.70
N GLY A 224 2.99 28.32 8.72
CA GLY A 224 4.11 29.21 8.91
C GLY A 224 5.48 28.54 8.97
N LEU A 225 5.56 27.25 8.57
CA LEU A 225 6.85 26.55 8.53
C LEU A 225 7.66 26.95 7.29
N GLU A 226 8.97 27.08 7.48
CA GLU A 226 9.90 27.41 6.40
C GLU A 226 9.90 26.33 5.30
N LYS A 227 10.07 26.74 4.04
CA LYS A 227 10.06 25.85 2.88
C LYS A 227 11.16 24.79 2.96
N GLU A 228 12.33 25.19 3.48
CA GLU A 228 13.50 24.33 3.68
C GLU A 228 13.19 23.20 4.67
N VAL A 229 12.53 23.51 5.79
CA VAL A 229 12.11 22.51 6.79
C VAL A 229 11.10 21.54 6.17
N ALA A 230 10.07 22.05 5.49
CA ALA A 230 9.04 21.24 4.84
C ALA A 230 9.65 20.30 3.79
N PHE A 231 10.60 20.79 3.00
CA PHE A 231 11.33 19.99 2.02
C PHE A 231 12.15 18.87 2.67
N HIS A 232 12.94 19.21 3.70
CA HIS A 232 13.76 18.21 4.43
C HIS A 232 12.90 17.12 5.06
N VAL A 233 11.80 17.49 5.72
CA VAL A 233 10.85 16.51 6.27
C VAL A 233 10.31 15.58 5.19
N SER A 234 9.90 16.10 4.03
CA SER A 234 9.39 15.30 2.93
C SER A 234 10.42 14.34 2.35
N ILE A 235 11.67 14.78 2.14
CA ILE A 235 12.76 13.95 1.63
C ILE A 235 13.14 12.87 2.64
N LEU A 236 13.24 13.20 3.92
CA LEU A 236 13.56 12.22 4.96
C LEU A 236 12.47 11.14 5.06
N LEU A 237 11.19 11.53 4.97
CA LEU A 237 10.09 10.56 4.90
C LEU A 237 10.17 9.65 3.68
N PHE A 238 10.59 10.19 2.53
CA PHE A 238 10.82 9.37 1.35
C PHE A 238 11.94 8.35 1.56
N VAL A 239 13.03 8.78 2.14
CA VAL A 239 14.14 7.86 2.45
C VAL A 239 13.67 6.76 3.39
N LEU A 240 12.97 7.12 4.47
CA LEU A 240 12.52 6.15 5.49
C LEU A 240 11.46 5.17 4.97
N HIS A 241 10.42 5.66 4.27
CA HIS A 241 9.29 4.82 3.88
C HIS A 241 9.33 4.32 2.43
N SER A 242 10.31 4.78 1.62
CA SER A 242 10.42 4.33 0.22
C SER A 242 11.81 3.79 -0.10
N VAL A 243 12.87 4.54 0.14
CA VAL A 243 14.23 4.13 -0.26
C VAL A 243 14.72 2.95 0.59
N ILE A 244 14.61 3.02 1.92
CA ILE A 244 15.09 1.96 2.82
C ILE A 244 14.39 0.62 2.52
N PRO A 245 13.03 0.52 2.46
CA PRO A 245 12.36 -0.73 2.11
C PRO A 245 12.72 -1.24 0.71
N ALA A 246 12.91 -0.34 -0.26
CA ALA A 246 13.31 -0.71 -1.61
C ALA A 246 14.74 -1.28 -1.67
N LEU A 247 15.68 -0.70 -0.94
CA LEU A 247 17.05 -1.21 -0.82
C LEU A 247 17.07 -2.60 -0.16
N LEU A 248 16.32 -2.79 0.92
CA LEU A 248 16.18 -4.11 1.56
C LEU A 248 15.63 -5.14 0.58
N GLY A 249 14.62 -4.79 -0.20
CA GLY A 249 14.08 -5.68 -1.23
C GLY A 249 15.07 -6.01 -2.34
N SER A 250 15.88 -5.05 -2.77
CA SER A 250 16.91 -5.26 -3.78
C SER A 250 18.01 -6.22 -3.30
N ILE A 251 18.36 -6.17 -2.02
CA ILE A 251 19.34 -7.08 -1.41
C ILE A 251 18.79 -8.51 -1.29
N ILE A 252 17.52 -8.66 -0.95
CA ILE A 252 16.87 -9.96 -0.76
C ILE A 252 16.55 -10.66 -2.10
N GLN A 253 16.33 -9.90 -3.17
CA GLN A 253 15.92 -10.40 -4.47
C GLN A 253 16.79 -11.54 -5.05
N PRO A 254 18.15 -11.46 -5.06
CA PRO A 254 18.99 -12.53 -5.59
C PRO A 254 18.79 -13.87 -4.86
N PHE A 255 18.65 -13.81 -3.52
CA PHE A 255 18.50 -15.00 -2.68
C PHE A 255 17.17 -15.71 -2.90
N THR A 256 16.08 -14.96 -3.09
CA THR A 256 14.76 -15.53 -3.39
C THR A 256 14.71 -16.20 -4.77
N ARG A 257 15.37 -15.64 -5.79
CA ARG A 257 15.47 -16.23 -7.13
C ARG A 257 16.34 -17.48 -7.15
N ALA A 258 17.48 -17.46 -6.45
CA ALA A 258 18.37 -18.62 -6.35
C ALA A 258 17.67 -19.80 -5.66
N GLY A 259 16.96 -19.57 -4.55
CA GLY A 259 16.21 -20.59 -3.85
C GLY A 259 15.12 -21.23 -4.72
N ARG A 260 14.45 -20.47 -5.58
CA ARG A 260 13.45 -20.99 -6.52
C ARG A 260 14.07 -21.87 -7.60
N LYS A 261 15.16 -21.42 -8.24
CA LYS A 261 15.87 -22.24 -9.25
C LYS A 261 16.32 -23.59 -8.71
N VAL A 262 16.80 -23.63 -7.46
CA VAL A 262 17.19 -24.88 -6.80
C VAL A 262 15.99 -25.80 -6.59
N LYS A 263 14.84 -25.25 -6.16
CA LYS A 263 13.61 -26.03 -5.95
C LYS A 263 13.05 -26.57 -7.26
N ASP A 264 13.01 -25.76 -8.31
CA ASP A 264 12.52 -26.17 -9.62
C ASP A 264 13.41 -27.29 -10.21
N SER A 265 14.75 -27.16 -10.12
CA SER A 265 15.68 -28.19 -10.56
C SER A 265 15.58 -29.50 -9.77
N GLN A 266 15.18 -29.46 -8.50
CA GLN A 266 14.94 -30.67 -7.70
C GLN A 266 13.63 -31.36 -8.05
N LEU A 267 12.59 -30.57 -8.40
CA LEU A 267 11.30 -31.11 -8.88
C LEU A 267 11.46 -31.77 -10.24
N ASP A 268 12.19 -31.14 -11.16
CA ASP A 268 12.49 -31.71 -12.49
C ASP A 268 13.27 -33.04 -12.37
N ARG A 269 14.26 -33.11 -11.48
CA ARG A 269 14.99 -34.36 -11.23
C ARG A 269 14.14 -35.49 -10.64
N LYS A 270 13.15 -35.14 -9.81
CA LYS A 270 12.21 -36.13 -9.26
C LYS A 270 11.22 -36.62 -10.34
N ALA A 271 10.80 -35.73 -11.24
CA ALA A 271 9.92 -36.08 -12.34
C ALA A 271 10.60 -36.96 -13.43
N THR A 272 11.92 -36.82 -13.59
CA THR A 272 12.71 -37.58 -14.59
C THR A 272 13.12 -38.98 -14.08
N ASN A 273 13.00 -39.23 -12.77
CA ASN A 273 13.37 -40.49 -12.10
C ASN A 273 12.14 -41.36 -11.79
N ILE A 274 10.96 -41.07 -12.33
CA ILE A 274 9.73 -41.86 -12.34
C ILE A 274 9.45 -42.31 -13.76
#